data_17e1146cee405b931927bf47f6b6f019
#
_entry.id   17e1146cee405b931927bf47f6b6f019
#
_cell.length_a   1.000
_cell.length_b   1.000
_cell.length_c   1.000
_cell.angle_alpha   90.00
_cell.angle_beta   90.00
_cell.angle_gamma   90.00
#
_symmetry.space_group_name_H-M   'P 1'
#
loop_
_entity.id
_entity.type
_entity.pdbx_description
1 polymer ?
#
loop_
_entity_poly.entity_id
_entity_poly.type
_entity_poly.pdbx_seq_one_letter_code
_entity_poly.pdbx_strand_id
1 'polypeptide(L)'
;MISASCSSSANLVISNGVDISKYKYVSFGKEMSGDRELDDVVLLAQNEIANTKLQPISLTYPPRDYLGYTLSPNINVKSELWDGGYTYITISFYDLYTDQCVAVIKGGGIGLSISHDQKLTLKSIRKKLQSVFGKKK
;
A
#
# COMPACT_ATOMS: atom_id res chain seq x y z
N MET A 1 -1.78 -29.46 15.53
CA MET A 1 -1.20 -29.32 14.22
C MET A 1 -0.84 -27.88 13.93
N ILE A 2 0.29 -27.66 13.45
CA ILE A 2 0.77 -26.29 13.30
C ILE A 2 0.96 -26.00 11.82
N SER A 3 0.17 -25.09 11.30
CA SER A 3 0.32 -24.56 9.96
C SER A 3 0.83 -23.12 9.99
N ALA A 4 1.64 -22.83 11.00
CA ALA A 4 2.09 -21.45 11.24
C ALA A 4 3.07 -20.94 10.17
N SER A 5 3.54 -21.81 9.28
CA SER A 5 4.49 -21.44 8.24
C SER A 5 3.92 -20.50 7.18
N CYS A 6 2.58 -20.39 7.09
CA CYS A 6 1.94 -19.52 6.11
C CYS A 6 0.97 -18.59 6.82
N SER A 7 1.36 -17.35 6.99
CA SER A 7 0.51 -16.37 7.64
C SER A 7 0.82 -14.96 7.12
N SER A 8 -0.17 -14.10 7.19
CA SER A 8 0.01 -12.69 6.84
C SER A 8 -0.88 -11.82 7.72
N SER A 9 -0.47 -10.58 7.89
CA SER A 9 -1.26 -9.60 8.64
C SER A 9 -0.98 -8.22 8.09
N ALA A 10 -1.91 -7.29 8.32
CA ALA A 10 -1.72 -5.90 7.98
C ALA A 10 -2.33 -5.03 9.07
N ASN A 11 -1.65 -3.94 9.37
CA ASN A 11 -2.06 -2.96 10.35
C ASN A 11 -2.22 -1.60 9.70
N LEU A 12 -3.18 -0.83 10.19
CA LEU A 12 -3.45 0.52 9.72
C LEU A 12 -3.33 1.50 10.88
N VAL A 13 -2.61 2.59 10.65
CA VAL A 13 -2.57 3.72 11.58
C VAL A 13 -2.97 4.97 10.81
N ILE A 14 -3.93 5.71 11.33
CA ILE A 14 -4.39 6.97 10.74
C ILE A 14 -3.96 8.10 11.67
N SER A 15 -3.44 9.18 11.09
CA SER A 15 -3.02 10.35 11.86
C SER A 15 -4.20 10.94 12.63
N ASN A 16 -3.95 11.34 13.87
CA ASN A 16 -4.98 11.88 14.74
C ASN A 16 -5.60 13.13 14.12
N GLY A 17 -6.94 13.20 14.13
CA GLY A 17 -7.66 14.33 13.59
C GLY A 17 -7.86 14.32 12.07
N VAL A 18 -7.33 13.32 11.37
CA VAL A 18 -7.51 13.22 9.93
C VAL A 18 -8.78 12.45 9.59
N ASP A 19 -9.60 13.03 8.72
CA ASP A 19 -10.73 12.33 8.13
C ASP A 19 -10.26 11.64 6.84
N ILE A 20 -9.92 10.38 6.95
CA ILE A 20 -9.40 9.61 5.81
C ILE A 20 -10.43 9.46 4.69
N SER A 21 -11.71 9.55 5.02
CA SER A 21 -12.79 9.38 4.04
C SER A 21 -12.93 10.55 3.08
N LYS A 22 -12.31 11.70 3.37
CA LYS A 22 -12.35 12.83 2.46
C LYS A 22 -11.54 12.62 1.19
N TYR A 23 -10.56 11.73 1.23
CA TYR A 23 -9.68 11.50 0.08
C TYR A 23 -10.39 10.65 -0.97
N LYS A 24 -10.35 11.12 -2.21
CA LYS A 24 -11.03 10.48 -3.34
C LYS A 24 -10.10 10.14 -4.49
N TYR A 25 -8.89 10.69 -4.47
CA TYR A 25 -7.93 10.55 -5.56
C TYR A 25 -6.59 10.07 -5.05
N VAL A 26 -5.85 9.41 -5.92
CA VAL A 26 -4.50 8.96 -5.63
C VAL A 26 -3.60 9.30 -6.79
N SER A 27 -2.40 9.79 -6.49
CA SER A 27 -1.39 10.11 -7.48
C SER A 27 -0.14 9.30 -7.21
N PHE A 28 0.23 8.45 -8.15
CA PHE A 28 1.44 7.63 -8.03
C PHE A 28 2.64 8.37 -8.59
N GLY A 29 3.74 8.38 -7.82
CA GLY A 29 5.00 8.89 -8.29
C GLY A 29 5.82 7.82 -9.00
N LYS A 30 7.03 8.18 -9.39
CA LYS A 30 7.98 7.24 -9.98
C LYS A 30 8.74 6.54 -8.88
N GLU A 31 8.05 5.73 -8.11
CA GLU A 31 8.69 5.01 -7.03
C GLU A 31 9.12 3.63 -7.47
N MET A 32 10.38 3.35 -7.19
CA MET A 32 10.95 2.03 -7.35
C MET A 32 11.68 1.68 -6.07
N SER A 33 11.74 0.42 -5.75
CA SER A 33 12.38 -0.06 -4.53
C SER A 33 13.91 0.12 -4.55
N GLY A 34 14.48 0.33 -5.72
CA GLY A 34 15.92 0.27 -5.90
C GLY A 34 16.44 -1.14 -6.15
N ASP A 35 15.59 -2.14 -5.97
CA ASP A 35 15.87 -3.55 -6.22
C ASP A 35 14.89 -4.04 -7.27
N ARG A 36 15.42 -4.46 -8.42
CA ARG A 36 14.61 -4.90 -9.55
C ARG A 36 13.67 -6.05 -9.22
N GLU A 37 14.09 -6.93 -8.33
CA GLU A 37 13.26 -8.06 -7.91
C GLU A 37 12.03 -7.62 -7.11
N LEU A 38 12.09 -6.44 -6.50
CA LEU A 38 11.00 -5.90 -5.69
C LEU A 38 10.14 -4.88 -6.43
N ASP A 39 10.56 -4.42 -7.60
CA ASP A 39 9.80 -3.42 -8.35
C ASP A 39 8.44 -3.95 -8.79
N ASP A 40 8.36 -5.25 -9.12
CA ASP A 40 7.09 -5.88 -9.44
C ASP A 40 6.12 -5.81 -8.27
N VAL A 41 6.62 -5.99 -7.05
CA VAL A 41 5.78 -5.95 -5.85
C VAL A 41 5.29 -4.52 -5.60
N VAL A 42 6.13 -3.52 -5.84
CA VAL A 42 5.72 -2.11 -5.78
C VAL A 42 4.56 -1.86 -6.74
N LEU A 43 4.67 -2.31 -7.98
CA LEU A 43 3.62 -2.16 -8.97
C LEU A 43 2.34 -2.91 -8.56
N LEU A 44 2.47 -4.12 -8.02
CA LEU A 44 1.32 -4.87 -7.54
C LEU A 44 0.63 -4.16 -6.39
N ALA A 45 1.39 -3.54 -5.49
CA ALA A 45 0.83 -2.75 -4.40
C ALA A 45 0.10 -1.51 -4.93
N GLN A 46 0.65 -0.83 -5.93
CA GLN A 46 -0.03 0.27 -6.60
C GLN A 46 -1.36 -0.19 -7.22
N ASN A 47 -1.37 -1.36 -7.84
CA ASN A 47 -2.59 -1.93 -8.41
C ASN A 47 -3.64 -2.20 -7.33
N GLU A 48 -3.23 -2.65 -6.15
CA GLU A 48 -4.16 -2.86 -5.06
C GLU A 48 -4.78 -1.54 -4.58
N ILE A 49 -4.00 -0.46 -4.55
CA ILE A 49 -4.52 0.88 -4.23
C ILE A 49 -5.49 1.33 -5.32
N ALA A 50 -5.16 1.13 -6.59
CA ALA A 50 -5.99 1.53 -7.72
C ALA A 50 -7.30 0.73 -7.80
N ASN A 51 -7.36 -0.44 -7.14
CA ASN A 51 -8.57 -1.24 -7.07
C ASN A 51 -9.51 -0.84 -5.91
N THR A 52 -9.16 0.18 -5.15
CA THR A 52 -10.06 0.81 -4.18
C THR A 52 -10.90 1.88 -4.87
N LYS A 53 -11.75 2.56 -4.10
CA LYS A 53 -12.53 3.69 -4.63
C LYS A 53 -11.69 4.93 -4.92
N LEU A 54 -10.42 4.96 -4.48
CA LEU A 54 -9.52 6.04 -4.84
C LEU A 54 -9.29 6.04 -6.36
N GLN A 55 -9.52 7.18 -6.98
CA GLN A 55 -9.36 7.32 -8.43
C GLN A 55 -7.94 7.80 -8.76
N PRO A 56 -7.16 7.05 -9.55
CA PRO A 56 -5.84 7.51 -9.97
C PRO A 56 -5.93 8.75 -10.85
N ILE A 57 -5.08 9.73 -10.58
CA ILE A 57 -4.97 10.96 -11.37
C ILE A 57 -3.51 11.22 -11.73
N SER A 58 -3.31 11.99 -12.80
CA SER A 58 -1.97 12.38 -13.23
C SER A 58 -1.48 13.62 -12.47
N LEU A 59 -0.19 13.62 -12.11
CA LEU A 59 0.45 14.76 -11.46
C LEU A 59 0.78 15.91 -12.39
N THR A 60 0.73 15.70 -13.72
CA THR A 60 1.24 16.69 -14.66
C THR A 60 0.51 18.03 -14.56
N TYR A 61 -0.80 18.01 -14.34
CA TYR A 61 -1.61 19.20 -14.08
C TYR A 61 -2.80 18.81 -13.21
N PRO A 62 -2.59 18.54 -11.92
CA PRO A 62 -3.74 18.23 -11.06
C PRO A 62 -4.60 19.49 -10.96
N PRO A 63 -5.91 19.40 -11.24
CA PRO A 63 -6.79 20.52 -10.99
C PRO A 63 -6.67 20.96 -9.52
N ARG A 64 -6.67 22.26 -9.26
CA ARG A 64 -6.57 22.79 -7.89
C ARG A 64 -7.59 22.14 -6.96
N ASP A 65 -8.78 21.86 -7.49
CA ASP A 65 -9.88 21.29 -6.71
C ASP A 65 -9.60 19.90 -6.20
N TYR A 66 -8.60 19.19 -6.77
CA TYR A 66 -8.29 17.82 -6.37
C TYR A 66 -7.17 17.71 -5.34
N LEU A 67 -6.36 18.78 -5.19
CA LEU A 67 -5.14 18.72 -4.35
C LEU A 67 -5.44 18.33 -2.91
N GLY A 68 -6.46 18.92 -2.31
CA GLY A 68 -6.82 18.64 -0.91
C GLY A 68 -7.52 17.30 -0.70
N TYR A 69 -7.83 16.57 -1.77
CA TYR A 69 -8.53 15.29 -1.73
C TYR A 69 -7.72 14.17 -2.36
N THR A 70 -6.43 14.41 -2.55
CA THR A 70 -5.52 13.48 -3.24
C THR A 70 -4.46 12.97 -2.28
N LEU A 71 -4.27 11.64 -2.30
CA LEU A 71 -3.20 11.00 -1.55
C LEU A 71 -2.05 10.66 -2.49
N SER A 72 -0.84 10.80 -1.97
CA SER A 72 0.38 10.37 -2.63
C SER A 72 0.97 9.23 -1.80
N PRO A 73 0.88 7.97 -2.26
CA PRO A 73 1.44 6.86 -1.52
C PRO A 73 2.94 6.72 -1.75
N ASN A 74 3.63 6.37 -0.69
CA ASN A 74 5.02 5.92 -0.74
C ASN A 74 5.04 4.45 -0.36
N ILE A 75 5.52 3.60 -1.26
CA ILE A 75 5.50 2.15 -1.07
C ILE A 75 6.91 1.65 -0.86
N ASN A 76 7.14 1.02 0.28
CA ASN A 76 8.40 0.40 0.62
C ASN A 76 8.20 -1.10 0.75
N VAL A 77 9.01 -1.88 0.02
CA VAL A 77 8.95 -3.34 0.04
C VAL A 77 10.29 -3.86 0.52
N LYS A 78 10.25 -4.80 1.44
CA LYS A 78 11.45 -5.47 1.94
C LYS A 78 11.17 -6.96 2.01
N SER A 79 12.06 -7.76 1.45
CA SER A 79 11.97 -9.22 1.52
C SER A 79 13.23 -9.77 2.14
N GLU A 80 13.08 -10.72 3.05
CA GLU A 80 14.17 -11.40 3.71
C GLU A 80 14.12 -12.89 3.39
N LEU A 81 15.27 -13.45 3.07
CA LEU A 81 15.39 -14.88 2.70
C LEU A 81 15.51 -15.81 3.90
N TRP A 82 15.63 -15.25 5.08
CA TRP A 82 15.83 -16.02 6.31
C TRP A 82 14.53 -16.72 6.71
N ASP A 83 14.65 -17.91 7.24
CA ASP A 83 13.54 -18.66 7.85
C ASP A 83 12.34 -18.89 6.93
N GLY A 84 12.61 -19.22 5.66
CA GLY A 84 11.56 -19.60 4.72
C GLY A 84 10.95 -18.45 3.93
N GLY A 85 11.47 -17.26 4.10
CA GLY A 85 11.01 -16.09 3.36
C GLY A 85 10.07 -15.21 4.19
N TYR A 86 10.31 -13.92 4.14
CA TYR A 86 9.52 -12.94 4.85
C TYR A 86 9.44 -11.68 4.01
N THR A 87 8.23 -11.18 3.79
CA THR A 87 8.01 -9.96 3.03
C THR A 87 7.27 -8.93 3.88
N TYR A 88 7.79 -7.70 3.87
CA TYR A 88 7.15 -6.56 4.51
C TYR A 88 6.81 -5.52 3.45
N ILE A 89 5.61 -5.00 3.51
CA ILE A 89 5.18 -3.90 2.64
C ILE A 89 4.66 -2.79 3.55
N THR A 90 5.22 -1.59 3.37
CA THR A 90 4.77 -0.40 4.10
C THR A 90 4.28 0.61 3.07
N ILE A 91 3.05 1.05 3.20
CA ILE A 91 2.47 2.08 2.35
C ILE A 91 2.19 3.29 3.24
N SER A 92 2.90 4.39 3.00
CA SER A 92 2.69 5.66 3.68
C SER A 92 1.93 6.58 2.76
N PHE A 93 0.76 7.03 3.20
CA PHE A 93 -0.07 7.93 2.40
C PHE A 93 0.16 9.37 2.84
N TYR A 94 0.55 10.20 1.91
CA TYR A 94 0.78 11.63 2.15
C TYR A 94 -0.33 12.44 1.50
N ASP A 95 -0.79 13.46 2.21
CA ASP A 95 -1.69 14.47 1.62
C ASP A 95 -0.88 15.23 0.56
N LEU A 96 -1.35 15.24 -0.67
CA LEU A 96 -0.62 15.87 -1.78
C LEU A 96 -0.47 17.39 -1.60
N TYR A 97 -1.43 18.02 -0.94
CA TYR A 97 -1.42 19.46 -0.73
C TYR A 97 -0.51 19.88 0.43
N THR A 98 -0.62 19.18 1.57
CA THR A 98 0.14 19.55 2.78
C THR A 98 1.47 18.82 2.91
N ASP A 99 1.65 17.73 2.16
CA ASP A 99 2.82 16.85 2.23
C ASP A 99 2.98 16.17 3.60
N GLN A 100 1.89 16.08 4.35
CA GLN A 100 1.88 15.40 5.63
C GLN A 100 1.44 13.94 5.47
N CYS A 101 2.09 13.06 6.22
CA CYS A 101 1.67 11.65 6.27
C CYS A 101 0.38 11.54 7.06
N VAL A 102 -0.67 11.02 6.44
CA VAL A 102 -1.99 10.93 7.05
C VAL A 102 -2.36 9.51 7.43
N ALA A 103 -1.74 8.51 6.82
CA ALA A 103 -2.03 7.12 7.15
C ALA A 103 -0.85 6.24 6.75
N VAL A 104 -0.68 5.13 7.47
CA VAL A 104 0.34 4.13 7.15
C VAL A 104 -0.31 2.76 7.26
N ILE A 105 -0.14 1.94 6.22
CA ILE A 105 -0.51 0.53 6.24
C ILE A 105 0.77 -0.28 6.20
N LYS A 106 0.94 -1.17 7.17
CA LYS A 106 2.08 -2.09 7.22
C LYS A 106 1.56 -3.51 7.12
N GLY A 107 2.10 -4.27 6.20
CA GLY A 107 1.78 -5.67 6.06
C GLY A 107 3.02 -6.54 6.09
N GLY A 108 2.88 -7.74 6.62
CA GLY A 108 3.93 -8.73 6.63
C GLY A 108 3.37 -10.11 6.36
N GLY A 109 4.14 -10.95 5.69
CA GLY A 109 3.73 -12.30 5.38
C GLY A 109 4.88 -13.27 5.36
N ILE A 110 4.64 -14.47 5.89
CA ILE A 110 5.54 -15.61 5.84
C ILE A 110 4.88 -16.68 4.98
N GLY A 111 5.57 -17.14 3.94
CA GLY A 111 5.08 -18.18 3.05
C GLY A 111 6.11 -19.28 2.88
N LEU A 112 5.82 -20.19 1.94
CA LEU A 112 6.72 -21.30 1.61
C LEU A 112 7.85 -20.88 0.69
N SER A 113 7.73 -19.70 0.08
CA SER A 113 8.74 -19.11 -0.80
C SER A 113 8.57 -17.60 -0.79
N ILE A 114 9.54 -16.86 -1.34
CA ILE A 114 9.43 -15.40 -1.45
C ILE A 114 8.18 -15.01 -2.24
N SER A 115 7.91 -15.71 -3.34
CA SER A 115 6.72 -15.42 -4.15
C SER A 115 5.43 -15.65 -3.38
N HIS A 116 5.38 -16.68 -2.53
CA HIS A 116 4.21 -17.01 -1.74
C HIS A 116 3.97 -16.00 -0.62
N ASP A 117 5.03 -15.60 0.11
CA ASP A 117 4.88 -14.61 1.18
C ASP A 117 4.54 -13.23 0.63
N GLN A 118 5.02 -12.87 -0.57
CA GLN A 118 4.60 -11.65 -1.25
C GLN A 118 3.09 -11.66 -1.55
N LYS A 119 2.57 -12.77 -2.06
CA LYS A 119 1.14 -12.90 -2.36
C LYS A 119 0.29 -12.80 -1.11
N LEU A 120 0.71 -13.45 -0.02
CA LEU A 120 0.00 -13.41 1.25
C LEU A 120 -0.01 -11.98 1.82
N THR A 121 1.13 -11.30 1.76
CA THR A 121 1.25 -9.93 2.24
C THR A 121 0.36 -8.98 1.44
N LEU A 122 0.38 -9.10 0.10
CA LEU A 122 -0.46 -8.28 -0.78
C LEU A 122 -1.95 -8.52 -0.50
N LYS A 123 -2.34 -9.76 -0.22
CA LYS A 123 -3.73 -10.07 0.11
C LYS A 123 -4.16 -9.38 1.41
N SER A 124 -3.31 -9.37 2.42
CA SER A 124 -3.60 -8.68 3.69
C SER A 124 -3.66 -7.17 3.49
N ILE A 125 -2.76 -6.62 2.70
CA ILE A 125 -2.77 -5.18 2.34
C ILE A 125 -4.06 -4.83 1.60
N ARG A 126 -4.46 -5.67 0.63
CA ARG A 126 -5.71 -5.47 -0.12
C ARG A 126 -6.92 -5.36 0.80
N LYS A 127 -7.05 -6.28 1.74
CA LYS A 127 -8.17 -6.28 2.68
C LYS A 127 -8.19 -5.00 3.50
N LYS A 128 -7.03 -4.54 3.95
CA LYS A 128 -6.92 -3.33 4.74
C LYS A 128 -7.25 -2.09 3.90
N LEU A 129 -6.73 -2.00 2.68
CA LEU A 129 -7.03 -0.91 1.75
C LEU A 129 -8.53 -0.82 1.46
N GLN A 130 -9.17 -1.95 1.20
CA GLN A 130 -10.59 -1.99 0.90
C GLN A 130 -11.45 -1.59 2.10
N SER A 131 -10.98 -1.92 3.32
CA SER A 131 -11.69 -1.53 4.53
C SER A 131 -11.64 -0.02 4.78
N VAL A 132 -10.58 0.65 4.34
CA VAL A 132 -10.37 2.08 4.56
C VAL A 132 -10.97 2.92 3.43
N PHE A 133 -10.68 2.56 2.18
CA PHE A 133 -11.05 3.37 1.01
C PHE A 133 -12.22 2.81 0.20
N GLY A 134 -12.70 1.63 0.57
CA GLY A 134 -13.78 0.99 -0.16
C GLY A 134 -13.30 0.18 -1.35
N LYS A 135 -14.10 -0.80 -1.73
CA LYS A 135 -13.82 -1.66 -2.87
C LYS A 135 -14.35 -1.02 -4.15
N LYS A 136 -13.55 -1.02 -5.20
CA LYS A 136 -13.96 -0.55 -6.51
C LYS A 136 -15.03 -1.47 -7.08
N LYS A 137 -16.07 -0.87 -7.65
CA LYS A 137 -17.13 -1.63 -8.31
C LYS A 137 -16.71 -2.10 -9.69
#